data_614ae5cfd9629cdc3a82de66a8342bff
#
_entry.id   614ae5cfd9629cdc3a82de66a8342bff
#
_cell.length_a   1.000
_cell.length_b   1.000
_cell.length_c   1.000
_cell.angle_alpha   90.00
_cell.angle_beta   90.00
_cell.angle_gamma   90.00
#
_symmetry.space_group_name_H-M   'P 1'
#
loop_
_entity.id
_entity.type
_entity.pdbx_description
1 polymer ?
#
loop_
_entity_poly.entity_id
_entity_poly.type
_entity_poly.pdbx_seq_one_letter_code
_entity_poly.pdbx_strand_id
1 'polypeptide(L)'
;MVVTPTRVGLVAALTFALGVVWYYEGRGRWRARLADRFVLGVPWGTLVTVAVVVGFYLFAQGGLRHWETPVIYPFVTWSYLYPTGLLTAGIAHGSPGHIVGNMAGTLAFAPIVEYAWGHYPPSARGRDRLGGPTAGPGLLGRPAVRALVVFPAVLLVAAFVTSAFAAGPGLGFSGAVFAIAGFAVITYPVTTVVAVVAASAVGTVYTALTEPIVRATLESGGPSLPAWAGIAFQAHMLGFLLGVVAGSLLLRRRGRRPALDRVFFGTFLLGTVQALWLLVSTDGETFVLYRGAGVALVAVLSVLVAAAAGASGRPLPRPLSALPRAPSRRRLGVVWLVLVAGGVLGGGAWAAVEGELDGVGIVGLVFAWVLLSVPALPPLLPDAITASPVTRRRTAAATVAVAAVLVATPAIPVGLVVVDGAGVPGSESVEVRDYRVAYGENVTVGQDRLVEIGNGTDSVNVSGVILTSPDRQLWTPAVREEGLAFAGNETVVVGGVGWRETLEANRTGWEVVGNDSAYAVDLTHDGETTRSYRSPSARADVRVDGRAFAVAPTTDGFELRVLENGSVVDSTPVPGTNESATAGGIALENRVVDGAERIVVVADDTEVQVAARETYG
;
A
#
# COMPACT_ATOMS: atom_id res chain seq x y z
N MET A 1 3.43 16.28 24.59
CA MET A 1 2.42 15.20 24.65
C MET A 1 1.60 15.39 25.91
N VAL A 2 0.34 15.78 25.78
CA VAL A 2 -0.53 16.03 26.97
C VAL A 2 -1.00 14.67 27.51
N VAL A 3 -0.76 14.43 28.80
CA VAL A 3 -1.24 13.24 29.49
C VAL A 3 -2.73 13.42 29.77
N THR A 4 -3.59 12.74 29.03
CA THR A 4 -5.04 12.79 29.24
C THR A 4 -5.48 11.70 30.25
N PRO A 5 -6.57 11.91 31.00
CA PRO A 5 -7.13 10.88 31.90
C PRO A 5 -7.39 9.55 31.18
N THR A 6 -7.80 9.59 29.92
CA THR A 6 -8.04 8.43 29.07
C THR A 6 -6.77 7.62 28.81
N ARG A 7 -5.65 8.28 28.55
CA ARG A 7 -4.33 7.62 28.36
C ARG A 7 -3.85 6.96 29.66
N VAL A 8 -4.07 7.61 30.79
CA VAL A 8 -3.76 7.03 32.11
C VAL A 8 -4.61 5.81 32.36
N GLY A 9 -5.92 5.88 32.08
CA GLY A 9 -6.86 4.75 32.21
C GLY A 9 -6.45 3.57 31.31
N LEU A 10 -6.03 3.81 30.07
CA LEU A 10 -5.54 2.77 29.16
C LEU A 10 -4.30 2.06 29.72
N VAL A 11 -3.30 2.83 30.15
CA VAL A 11 -2.07 2.26 30.75
C VAL A 11 -2.41 1.45 32.01
N ALA A 12 -3.30 1.96 32.86
CA ALA A 12 -3.75 1.24 34.05
C ALA A 12 -4.48 -0.06 33.72
N ALA A 13 -5.39 -0.05 32.73
CA ALA A 13 -6.12 -1.22 32.27
C ALA A 13 -5.19 -2.28 31.66
N LEU A 14 -4.23 -1.89 30.81
CA LEU A 14 -3.23 -2.78 30.24
C LEU A 14 -2.32 -3.38 31.32
N THR A 15 -1.87 -2.54 32.28
CA THR A 15 -1.04 -3.01 33.41
C THR A 15 -1.80 -4.00 34.28
N PHE A 16 -3.07 -3.72 34.54
CA PHE A 16 -3.95 -4.62 35.29
C PHE A 16 -4.14 -5.96 34.56
N ALA A 17 -4.46 -5.92 33.26
CA ALA A 17 -4.63 -7.12 32.43
C ALA A 17 -3.35 -7.97 32.41
N LEU A 18 -2.19 -7.35 32.22
CA LEU A 18 -0.89 -8.03 32.30
C LEU A 18 -0.63 -8.62 33.70
N GLY A 19 -1.01 -7.91 34.75
CA GLY A 19 -0.93 -8.41 36.14
C GLY A 19 -1.81 -9.62 36.37
N VAL A 20 -3.04 -9.62 35.84
CA VAL A 20 -3.97 -10.77 35.92
C VAL A 20 -3.40 -11.97 35.15
N VAL A 21 -2.93 -11.78 33.91
CA VAL A 21 -2.28 -12.85 33.15
C VAL A 21 -1.07 -13.41 33.88
N TRP A 22 -0.21 -12.53 34.44
CA TRP A 22 0.96 -12.93 35.21
C TRP A 22 0.58 -13.74 36.48
N TYR A 23 -0.49 -13.35 37.17
CA TYR A 23 -1.00 -14.05 38.36
C TYR A 23 -1.52 -15.45 38.01
N TYR A 24 -2.39 -15.58 37.00
CA TYR A 24 -2.99 -16.86 36.60
C TYR A 24 -1.99 -17.82 35.95
N GLU A 25 -1.04 -17.32 35.20
CA GLU A 25 -0.01 -18.11 34.48
C GLU A 25 1.15 -18.57 35.41
N GLY A 26 1.05 -18.36 36.70
CA GLY A 26 1.93 -18.99 37.71
C GLY A 26 3.24 -18.28 37.99
N ARG A 27 3.20 -16.97 38.14
CA ARG A 27 4.23 -16.15 38.85
C ARG A 27 5.68 -16.43 38.45
N GLY A 28 6.02 -16.39 37.19
CA GLY A 28 7.42 -16.48 36.76
C GLY A 28 7.82 -17.75 36.00
N ARG A 29 6.94 -18.71 35.78
CA ARG A 29 7.24 -19.88 34.90
C ARG A 29 7.54 -19.45 33.46
N TRP A 30 6.92 -18.35 33.01
CA TRP A 30 7.21 -17.75 31.70
C TRP A 30 8.63 -17.21 31.63
N ARG A 31 9.10 -16.55 32.71
CA ARG A 31 10.45 -15.98 32.76
C ARG A 31 11.54 -17.04 32.53
N ALA A 32 11.40 -18.20 33.17
CA ALA A 32 12.34 -19.31 32.96
C ALA A 32 12.30 -19.81 31.51
N ARG A 33 11.09 -20.05 30.95
CA ARG A 33 10.94 -20.50 29.55
C ARG A 33 11.45 -19.49 28.54
N LEU A 34 11.24 -18.19 28.78
CA LEU A 34 11.74 -17.13 27.91
C LEU A 34 13.25 -16.99 28.04
N ALA A 35 13.82 -17.10 29.26
CA ALA A 35 15.26 -17.05 29.49
C ALA A 35 16.03 -18.21 28.82
N ASP A 36 15.38 -19.35 28.61
CA ASP A 36 15.94 -20.47 27.84
C ASP A 36 16.14 -20.13 26.34
N ARG A 37 15.46 -19.14 25.84
CA ARG A 37 15.47 -18.75 24.43
C ARG A 37 16.02 -17.37 24.19
N PHE A 38 15.78 -16.44 25.09
CA PHE A 38 16.12 -15.03 24.99
C PHE A 38 17.20 -14.63 26.00
N VAL A 39 18.11 -13.79 25.58
CA VAL A 39 19.05 -13.12 26.49
C VAL A 39 18.23 -12.32 27.51
N LEU A 40 18.42 -12.59 28.79
CA LEU A 40 17.65 -12.00 29.90
C LEU A 40 16.12 -12.25 29.85
N GLY A 41 15.64 -13.19 29.04
CA GLY A 41 14.22 -13.45 28.85
C GLY A 41 13.46 -12.40 28.04
N VAL A 42 14.17 -11.52 27.32
CA VAL A 42 13.61 -10.39 26.57
C VAL A 42 13.80 -10.59 25.06
N PRO A 43 12.78 -10.34 24.23
CA PRO A 43 12.89 -10.39 22.77
C PRO A 43 13.58 -9.12 22.23
N TRP A 44 14.86 -9.01 22.47
CA TRP A 44 15.66 -7.83 22.13
C TRP A 44 15.63 -7.48 20.64
N GLY A 45 15.63 -8.49 19.77
CA GLY A 45 15.62 -8.26 18.35
C GLY A 45 14.33 -7.61 17.86
N THR A 46 13.20 -8.00 18.43
CA THR A 46 11.91 -7.34 18.19
C THR A 46 11.94 -5.88 18.65
N LEU A 47 12.42 -5.63 19.88
CA LEU A 47 12.47 -4.28 20.44
C LEU A 47 13.42 -3.35 19.65
N VAL A 48 14.58 -3.85 19.25
CA VAL A 48 15.52 -3.08 18.40
C VAL A 48 14.90 -2.76 17.06
N THR A 49 14.22 -3.73 16.41
CA THR A 49 13.54 -3.49 15.13
C THR A 49 12.48 -2.39 15.27
N VAL A 50 11.62 -2.49 16.30
CA VAL A 50 10.61 -1.46 16.57
C VAL A 50 11.26 -0.10 16.82
N ALA A 51 12.33 -0.05 17.64
CA ALA A 51 13.04 1.19 17.92
C ALA A 51 13.66 1.83 16.65
N VAL A 52 14.21 1.03 15.73
CA VAL A 52 14.75 1.52 14.45
C VAL A 52 13.65 2.10 13.58
N VAL A 53 12.53 1.40 13.41
CA VAL A 53 11.43 1.85 12.55
C VAL A 53 10.74 3.08 13.13
N VAL A 54 10.46 3.08 14.43
CA VAL A 54 9.87 4.26 15.12
C VAL A 54 10.86 5.43 15.09
N GLY A 55 12.15 5.17 15.34
CA GLY A 55 13.20 6.19 15.24
C GLY A 55 13.28 6.82 13.86
N PHE A 56 13.15 6.03 12.79
CA PHE A 56 13.12 6.56 11.42
C PHE A 56 11.92 7.49 11.20
N TYR A 57 10.72 7.08 11.63
CA TYR A 57 9.54 7.92 11.54
C TYR A 57 9.68 9.23 12.31
N LEU A 58 10.17 9.17 13.54
CA LEU A 58 10.28 10.35 14.40
C LEU A 58 11.35 11.33 13.92
N PHE A 59 12.52 10.83 13.49
CA PHE A 59 13.68 11.67 13.21
C PHE A 59 13.90 11.91 11.71
N ALA A 60 13.85 10.89 10.87
CA ALA A 60 14.09 11.05 9.43
C ALA A 60 12.87 11.64 8.71
N GLN A 61 11.66 11.19 9.05
CA GLN A 61 10.41 11.70 8.48
C GLN A 61 9.85 12.93 9.21
N GLY A 62 10.47 13.36 10.31
CA GLY A 62 10.05 14.53 11.08
C GLY A 62 8.81 14.32 11.95
N GLY A 63 8.37 13.08 12.17
CA GLY A 63 7.18 12.73 12.94
C GLY A 63 7.23 13.16 14.41
N LEU A 64 8.41 13.50 14.95
CA LEU A 64 8.53 14.03 16.31
C LEU A 64 7.80 15.39 16.46
N ARG A 65 7.83 16.23 15.44
CA ARG A 65 7.19 17.56 15.40
C ARG A 65 5.90 17.55 14.59
N HIS A 66 5.83 16.70 13.56
CA HIS A 66 4.74 16.61 12.59
C HIS A 66 4.19 15.18 12.57
N TRP A 67 3.64 14.74 13.72
CA TRP A 67 3.16 13.36 13.89
C TRP A 67 2.12 12.96 12.85
N GLU A 68 1.14 13.85 12.55
CA GLU A 68 0.05 13.56 11.60
C GLU A 68 0.49 13.68 10.13
N THR A 69 1.48 14.53 9.83
CA THR A 69 1.91 14.88 8.47
C THR A 69 3.42 14.69 8.29
N PRO A 70 3.93 13.46 8.34
CA PRO A 70 5.36 13.18 8.15
C PRO A 70 5.78 13.47 6.71
N VAL A 71 7.08 13.66 6.48
CA VAL A 71 7.65 13.69 5.13
C VAL A 71 7.64 12.28 4.56
N ILE A 72 7.06 12.09 3.37
CA ILE A 72 6.88 10.77 2.75
C ILE A 72 7.58 10.61 1.40
N TYR A 73 7.49 11.57 0.50
CA TYR A 73 7.92 11.44 -0.89
C TYR A 73 9.38 10.98 -1.09
N PRO A 74 10.39 11.44 -0.32
CA PRO A 74 11.78 10.99 -0.48
C PRO A 74 12.00 9.53 -0.06
N PHE A 75 11.05 8.91 0.61
CA PHE A 75 11.17 7.58 1.19
C PHE A 75 10.25 6.54 0.54
N VAL A 76 9.69 6.84 -0.63
CA VAL A 76 8.84 5.93 -1.42
C VAL A 76 9.67 5.25 -2.52
N THR A 77 9.34 4.02 -2.87
CA THR A 77 9.95 3.28 -3.99
C THR A 77 9.39 3.77 -5.33
N TRP A 78 9.79 4.95 -5.79
CA TRP A 78 9.34 5.48 -7.08
C TRP A 78 9.92 4.71 -8.26
N SER A 79 11.22 4.42 -8.19
CA SER A 79 11.95 3.70 -9.22
C SER A 79 13.17 2.99 -8.61
N TYR A 80 13.66 1.94 -9.28
CA TYR A 80 14.96 1.32 -8.97
C TYR A 80 16.14 2.26 -9.21
N LEU A 81 15.92 3.32 -9.99
CA LEU A 81 16.94 4.35 -10.24
C LEU A 81 17.00 5.41 -9.12
N TYR A 82 16.14 5.30 -8.11
CA TYR A 82 16.14 6.18 -6.93
C TYR A 82 16.52 5.39 -5.66
N PRO A 83 17.84 5.29 -5.34
CA PRO A 83 18.34 4.45 -4.25
C PRO A 83 17.82 4.82 -2.86
N THR A 84 17.62 6.11 -2.57
CA THR A 84 17.13 6.56 -1.26
C THR A 84 15.74 5.99 -0.95
N GLY A 85 14.79 6.14 -1.86
CA GLY A 85 13.46 5.55 -1.73
C GLY A 85 13.53 4.02 -1.64
N LEU A 86 14.30 3.39 -2.54
CA LEU A 86 14.44 1.94 -2.57
C LEU A 86 14.95 1.36 -1.23
N LEU A 87 15.92 2.00 -0.60
CA LEU A 87 16.52 1.52 0.66
C LEU A 87 15.68 1.84 1.90
N THR A 88 14.86 2.88 1.86
CA THR A 88 14.17 3.39 3.06
C THR A 88 12.68 3.10 3.09
N ALA A 89 12.06 2.82 1.94
CA ALA A 89 10.61 2.63 1.86
C ALA A 89 10.09 1.54 2.80
N GLY A 90 10.84 0.44 2.97
CA GLY A 90 10.44 -0.65 3.87
C GLY A 90 10.37 -0.27 5.35
N ILE A 91 10.88 0.90 5.75
CA ILE A 91 10.85 1.38 7.15
C ILE A 91 10.15 2.74 7.30
N ALA A 92 9.82 3.40 6.19
CA ALA A 92 9.07 4.66 6.17
C ALA A 92 7.56 4.42 6.29
N HIS A 93 6.82 5.40 6.77
CA HIS A 93 5.36 5.31 6.96
C HIS A 93 4.66 6.61 6.56
N GLY A 94 3.48 6.47 5.95
CA GLY A 94 2.70 7.61 5.43
C GLY A 94 1.81 8.29 6.46
N SER A 95 1.54 7.65 7.61
CA SER A 95 0.63 8.18 8.63
C SER A 95 0.85 7.54 9.99
N PRO A 96 0.34 8.17 11.08
CA PRO A 96 0.34 7.57 12.42
C PRO A 96 -0.32 6.20 12.49
N GLY A 97 -1.50 6.07 11.89
CA GLY A 97 -2.23 4.79 11.86
C GLY A 97 -1.42 3.70 11.17
N HIS A 98 -0.69 4.03 10.11
CA HIS A 98 0.13 3.09 9.36
C HIS A 98 1.32 2.58 10.20
N ILE A 99 2.07 3.45 10.88
CA ILE A 99 3.18 3.00 11.74
C ILE A 99 2.69 2.25 12.96
N VAL A 100 1.64 2.73 13.63
CA VAL A 100 1.08 2.06 14.81
C VAL A 100 0.58 0.67 14.46
N GLY A 101 -0.14 0.50 13.36
CA GLY A 101 -0.60 -0.80 12.87
C GLY A 101 0.55 -1.77 12.60
N ASN A 102 1.60 -1.32 11.89
CA ASN A 102 2.78 -2.14 11.60
C ASN A 102 3.56 -2.51 12.87
N MET A 103 3.73 -1.59 13.79
CA MET A 103 4.44 -1.88 15.05
C MET A 103 3.62 -2.80 15.96
N ALA A 104 2.30 -2.65 16.00
CA ALA A 104 1.41 -3.58 16.71
C ALA A 104 1.53 -5.00 16.14
N GLY A 105 1.49 -5.16 14.81
CA GLY A 105 1.71 -6.44 14.14
C GLY A 105 3.12 -7.00 14.43
N THR A 106 4.15 -6.16 14.39
CA THR A 106 5.52 -6.57 14.73
C THR A 106 5.62 -7.07 16.17
N LEU A 107 5.07 -6.33 17.13
CA LEU A 107 5.06 -6.71 18.54
C LEU A 107 4.24 -7.98 18.82
N ALA A 108 3.19 -8.22 18.02
CA ALA A 108 2.37 -9.44 18.14
C ALA A 108 3.10 -10.69 17.61
N PHE A 109 3.78 -10.59 16.47
CA PHE A 109 4.32 -11.76 15.77
C PHE A 109 5.83 -11.95 15.92
N ALA A 110 6.64 -10.88 15.95
CA ALA A 110 8.08 -11.00 15.98
C ALA A 110 8.63 -11.71 17.21
N PRO A 111 8.09 -11.53 18.44
CA PRO A 111 8.53 -12.32 19.60
C PRO A 111 8.31 -13.83 19.41
N ILE A 112 7.27 -14.24 18.68
CA ILE A 112 7.01 -15.67 18.38
C ILE A 112 8.11 -16.22 17.46
N VAL A 113 8.48 -15.45 16.42
CA VAL A 113 9.53 -15.82 15.46
C VAL A 113 10.89 -15.83 16.15
N GLU A 114 11.18 -14.81 16.93
CA GLU A 114 12.43 -14.68 17.69
C GLU A 114 12.59 -15.81 18.71
N TYR A 115 11.48 -16.21 19.37
CA TYR A 115 11.43 -17.39 20.25
C TYR A 115 11.64 -18.68 19.47
N ALA A 116 10.99 -18.83 18.30
CA ALA A 116 11.18 -19.98 17.45
C ALA A 116 12.63 -20.12 17.01
N TRP A 117 13.28 -19.03 16.61
CA TRP A 117 14.68 -19.01 16.19
C TRP A 117 15.64 -19.18 17.38
N GLY A 118 15.45 -18.39 18.43
CA GLY A 118 16.22 -18.38 19.68
C GLY A 118 17.57 -17.67 19.58
N HIS A 119 17.97 -16.98 20.63
CA HIS A 119 19.25 -16.29 20.71
C HIS A 119 20.42 -17.27 20.88
N TYR A 120 20.19 -18.40 21.56
CA TYR A 120 21.20 -19.41 21.81
C TYR A 120 21.24 -20.43 20.65
N PRO A 121 22.36 -20.59 19.94
CA PRO A 121 22.48 -21.56 18.86
C PRO A 121 22.40 -23.00 19.39
N PRO A 122 21.86 -23.96 18.59
CA PRO A 122 21.73 -25.36 19.02
C PRO A 122 23.06 -26.00 19.47
N SER A 123 24.17 -25.57 18.89
CA SER A 123 25.53 -26.03 19.23
C SER A 123 26.00 -25.62 20.62
N ALA A 124 25.44 -24.53 21.19
CA ALA A 124 25.79 -24.10 22.54
C ALA A 124 25.10 -24.91 23.64
N ARG A 125 23.98 -25.60 23.33
CA ARG A 125 23.20 -26.37 24.31
C ARG A 125 23.72 -27.76 24.61
N GLY A 126 24.52 -28.34 23.72
CA GLY A 126 25.05 -29.72 23.87
C GLY A 126 26.48 -29.80 24.39
N ARG A 127 27.21 -28.71 24.48
CA ARG A 127 28.65 -28.70 24.78
C ARG A 127 29.05 -28.59 26.24
N ASP A 128 28.15 -28.11 27.10
CA ASP A 128 28.44 -28.01 28.55
C ASP A 128 28.47 -29.37 29.28
N ARG A 129 28.18 -30.48 28.59
CA ARG A 129 28.12 -31.82 29.22
C ARG A 129 29.31 -32.74 28.91
N LEU A 130 30.18 -32.36 27.95
CA LEU A 130 31.36 -33.15 27.61
C LEU A 130 32.53 -32.20 27.29
N GLY A 131 33.29 -31.86 28.33
CA GLY A 131 34.41 -30.93 28.32
C GLY A 131 35.48 -31.21 27.28
N GLY A 132 35.35 -30.64 26.09
CA GLY A 132 36.40 -30.60 25.06
C GLY A 132 36.69 -29.16 24.63
N PRO A 133 37.96 -28.77 24.37
CA PRO A 133 38.30 -27.45 23.89
C PRO A 133 37.82 -27.26 22.45
N THR A 134 36.74 -26.56 22.29
CA THR A 134 36.22 -26.20 20.97
C THR A 134 36.28 -24.69 20.81
N ALA A 135 36.75 -24.22 19.64
CA ALA A 135 36.69 -22.81 19.25
C ALA A 135 35.34 -22.21 19.61
N GLY A 136 35.34 -21.10 20.34
CA GLY A 136 34.13 -20.39 20.75
C GLY A 136 33.21 -20.08 19.55
N PRO A 137 31.91 -19.88 19.74
CA PRO A 137 31.03 -19.53 18.65
C PRO A 137 31.58 -18.27 17.97
N GLY A 138 31.73 -18.32 16.63
CA GLY A 138 32.13 -17.13 15.87
C GLY A 138 31.19 -15.94 16.20
N LEU A 139 31.57 -14.72 15.85
CA LEU A 139 30.87 -13.48 16.21
C LEU A 139 29.34 -13.59 16.03
N LEU A 140 28.87 -14.12 14.88
CA LEU A 140 27.45 -14.32 14.56
C LEU A 140 26.77 -15.41 15.41
N GLY A 141 27.54 -16.22 16.13
CA GLY A 141 27.02 -17.22 17.05
C GLY A 141 26.80 -16.71 18.48
N ARG A 142 27.30 -15.51 18.82
CA ARG A 142 27.14 -14.92 20.16
C ARG A 142 25.67 -14.53 20.40
N PRO A 143 25.06 -14.91 21.56
CA PRO A 143 23.65 -14.64 21.83
C PRO A 143 23.25 -13.17 21.71
N ALA A 144 24.07 -12.25 22.23
CA ALA A 144 23.82 -10.81 22.13
C ALA A 144 23.86 -10.30 20.68
N VAL A 145 24.82 -10.75 19.86
CA VAL A 145 24.91 -10.38 18.44
C VAL A 145 23.72 -10.93 17.67
N ARG A 146 23.29 -12.15 17.97
CA ARG A 146 22.09 -12.74 17.37
C ARG A 146 20.85 -11.94 17.72
N ALA A 147 20.68 -11.55 18.97
CA ALA A 147 19.55 -10.78 19.47
C ALA A 147 19.53 -9.34 18.92
N LEU A 148 20.64 -8.62 19.04
CA LEU A 148 20.67 -7.17 18.80
C LEU A 148 21.01 -6.78 17.36
N VAL A 149 21.61 -7.69 16.58
CA VAL A 149 22.09 -7.40 15.22
C VAL A 149 21.45 -8.32 14.19
N VAL A 150 21.63 -9.66 14.34
CA VAL A 150 21.23 -10.60 13.28
C VAL A 150 19.72 -10.63 13.08
N PHE A 151 18.93 -10.71 14.16
CA PHE A 151 17.49 -10.77 14.06
C PHE A 151 16.90 -9.46 13.50
N PRO A 152 17.22 -8.26 14.01
CA PRO A 152 16.78 -7.01 13.41
C PRO A 152 17.21 -6.88 11.95
N ALA A 153 18.46 -7.21 11.62
CA ALA A 153 18.95 -7.13 10.24
C ALA A 153 18.14 -8.01 9.29
N VAL A 154 17.76 -9.23 9.70
CA VAL A 154 16.90 -10.11 8.88
C VAL A 154 15.54 -9.49 8.66
N LEU A 155 14.93 -8.84 9.66
CA LEU A 155 13.64 -8.18 9.50
C LEU A 155 13.74 -6.93 8.60
N LEU A 156 14.81 -6.14 8.75
CA LEU A 156 15.07 -4.99 7.86
C LEU A 156 15.33 -5.43 6.42
N VAL A 157 16.05 -6.54 6.21
CA VAL A 157 16.22 -7.13 4.87
C VAL A 157 14.88 -7.61 4.32
N ALA A 158 14.02 -8.22 5.13
CA ALA A 158 12.68 -8.60 4.69
C ALA A 158 11.85 -7.37 4.29
N ALA A 159 11.93 -6.27 5.06
CA ALA A 159 11.28 -5.01 4.73
C ALA A 159 11.82 -4.44 3.41
N PHE A 160 13.14 -4.40 3.23
CA PHE A 160 13.79 -3.97 1.99
C PHE A 160 13.33 -4.82 0.79
N VAL A 161 13.40 -6.15 0.90
CA VAL A 161 13.03 -7.04 -0.22
C VAL A 161 11.55 -6.88 -0.58
N THR A 162 10.67 -6.80 0.40
CA THR A 162 9.23 -6.67 0.12
C THR A 162 8.85 -5.30 -0.45
N SER A 163 9.55 -4.22 -0.08
CA SER A 163 9.35 -2.91 -0.68
C SER A 163 10.00 -2.78 -2.06
N ALA A 164 11.21 -3.31 -2.24
CA ALA A 164 11.90 -3.31 -3.53
C ALA A 164 11.16 -4.11 -4.61
N PHE A 165 10.47 -5.17 -4.24
CA PHE A 165 9.66 -5.99 -5.14
C PHE A 165 8.15 -5.74 -4.97
N ALA A 166 7.74 -4.54 -4.54
CA ALA A 166 6.34 -4.11 -4.58
C ALA A 166 5.95 -3.71 -6.01
N ALA A 167 4.72 -4.07 -6.40
CA ALA A 167 4.19 -3.71 -7.72
C ALA A 167 3.60 -2.29 -7.68
N GLY A 168 4.47 -1.29 -7.72
CA GLY A 168 4.13 0.14 -7.70
C GLY A 168 4.84 0.91 -6.58
N PRO A 169 4.73 2.24 -6.60
CA PRO A 169 5.26 3.08 -5.54
C PRO A 169 4.67 2.71 -4.19
N GLY A 170 5.51 2.49 -3.19
CA GLY A 170 5.03 2.05 -1.89
C GLY A 170 5.99 2.40 -0.77
N LEU A 171 5.47 2.34 0.45
CA LEU A 171 6.24 2.49 1.68
C LEU A 171 5.56 1.71 2.82
N GLY A 172 6.32 1.30 3.82
CA GLY A 172 5.80 0.66 5.02
C GLY A 172 6.48 -0.64 5.38
N PHE A 173 6.52 -0.93 6.67
CA PHE A 173 7.10 -2.15 7.24
C PHE A 173 6.17 -3.37 7.11
N SER A 174 4.99 -3.20 6.50
CA SER A 174 3.94 -4.22 6.45
C SER A 174 4.37 -5.52 5.74
N GLY A 175 5.17 -5.44 4.68
CA GLY A 175 5.73 -6.62 4.02
C GLY A 175 6.57 -7.48 4.97
N ALA A 176 7.39 -6.86 5.84
CA ALA A 176 8.12 -7.56 6.88
C ALA A 176 7.18 -8.13 7.96
N VAL A 177 6.12 -7.41 8.34
CA VAL A 177 5.10 -7.92 9.28
C VAL A 177 4.46 -9.19 8.73
N PHE A 178 4.12 -9.22 7.44
CA PHE A 178 3.61 -10.45 6.81
C PHE A 178 4.65 -11.55 6.71
N ALA A 179 5.95 -11.24 6.53
CA ALA A 179 7.02 -12.23 6.58
C ALA A 179 7.13 -12.84 7.99
N ILE A 180 7.07 -12.03 9.02
CA ILE A 180 7.03 -12.48 10.42
C ILE A 180 5.80 -13.35 10.66
N ALA A 181 4.61 -12.92 10.19
CA ALA A 181 3.36 -13.66 10.35
C ALA A 181 3.38 -15.03 9.63
N GLY A 182 3.89 -15.09 8.39
CA GLY A 182 4.07 -16.32 7.64
C GLY A 182 5.02 -17.31 8.33
N PHE A 183 6.11 -16.83 8.91
CA PHE A 183 7.02 -17.64 9.70
C PHE A 183 6.37 -18.12 11.01
N ALA A 184 5.67 -17.21 11.72
CA ALA A 184 5.02 -17.50 13.00
C ALA A 184 3.93 -18.58 12.85
N VAL A 185 3.07 -18.44 11.84
CA VAL A 185 1.92 -19.35 11.64
C VAL A 185 2.32 -20.79 11.38
N ILE A 186 3.45 -21.04 10.72
CA ILE A 186 3.91 -22.41 10.48
C ILE A 186 4.72 -22.98 11.65
N THR A 187 5.32 -22.13 12.48
CA THR A 187 6.10 -22.59 13.64
C THR A 187 5.24 -22.75 14.90
N TYR A 188 4.31 -21.83 15.13
CA TYR A 188 3.39 -21.76 16.28
C TYR A 188 1.99 -21.30 15.85
N PRO A 189 1.24 -22.10 15.07
CA PRO A 189 -0.01 -21.66 14.45
C PRO A 189 -1.05 -21.16 15.44
N VAL A 190 -1.30 -21.87 16.54
CA VAL A 190 -2.29 -21.46 17.54
C VAL A 190 -1.87 -20.15 18.24
N THR A 191 -0.60 -20.05 18.64
CA THR A 191 -0.07 -18.83 19.28
C THR A 191 -0.19 -17.62 18.34
N THR A 192 0.03 -17.82 17.04
CA THR A 192 -0.10 -16.77 16.04
C THR A 192 -1.54 -16.28 15.92
N VAL A 193 -2.52 -17.18 15.89
CA VAL A 193 -3.94 -16.79 15.86
C VAL A 193 -4.33 -16.04 17.14
N VAL A 194 -3.90 -16.51 18.31
CA VAL A 194 -4.12 -15.81 19.58
C VAL A 194 -3.49 -14.41 19.57
N ALA A 195 -2.29 -14.28 19.00
CA ALA A 195 -1.62 -12.97 18.87
C ALA A 195 -2.40 -12.01 17.97
N VAL A 196 -2.98 -12.48 16.85
CA VAL A 196 -3.87 -11.68 15.98
C VAL A 196 -5.07 -11.15 16.78
N VAL A 197 -5.77 -12.06 17.46
CA VAL A 197 -6.96 -11.69 18.24
C VAL A 197 -6.60 -10.71 19.36
N ALA A 198 -5.49 -10.94 20.07
CA ALA A 198 -5.03 -10.07 21.13
C ALA A 198 -4.64 -8.66 20.60
N ALA A 199 -3.93 -8.59 19.47
CA ALA A 199 -3.58 -7.31 18.84
C ALA A 199 -4.82 -6.54 18.38
N SER A 200 -5.79 -7.23 17.78
CA SER A 200 -7.07 -6.62 17.37
C SER A 200 -7.86 -6.11 18.59
N ALA A 201 -7.91 -6.89 19.68
CA ALA A 201 -8.57 -6.48 20.90
C ALA A 201 -7.91 -5.23 21.53
N VAL A 202 -6.57 -5.19 21.57
CA VAL A 202 -5.83 -4.01 22.05
C VAL A 202 -6.11 -2.80 21.17
N GLY A 203 -6.12 -2.97 19.85
CA GLY A 203 -6.49 -1.92 18.89
C GLY A 203 -7.89 -1.38 19.15
N THR A 204 -8.88 -2.26 19.30
CA THR A 204 -10.28 -1.88 19.60
C THR A 204 -10.38 -1.09 20.93
N VAL A 205 -9.71 -1.56 21.98
CA VAL A 205 -9.67 -0.86 23.27
C VAL A 205 -9.00 0.51 23.14
N TYR A 206 -7.89 0.58 22.41
CA TYR A 206 -7.21 1.84 22.14
C TYR A 206 -8.12 2.84 21.44
N THR A 207 -8.74 2.45 20.32
CA THR A 207 -9.67 3.29 19.56
C THR A 207 -10.86 3.71 20.44
N ALA A 208 -11.48 2.79 21.18
CA ALA A 208 -12.60 3.10 22.06
C ALA A 208 -12.27 4.14 23.15
N LEU A 209 -11.00 4.21 23.56
CA LEU A 209 -10.55 5.15 24.59
C LEU A 209 -10.01 6.47 24.04
N THR A 210 -9.59 6.51 22.79
CA THR A 210 -8.98 7.69 22.17
C THR A 210 -9.89 8.40 21.18
N GLU A 211 -10.82 7.69 20.58
CA GLU A 211 -11.74 8.17 19.55
C GLU A 211 -13.19 7.97 20.03
N PRO A 212 -13.78 8.96 20.72
CA PRO A 212 -15.20 8.86 21.10
C PRO A 212 -16.06 8.78 19.84
N ILE A 213 -17.12 7.96 19.89
CA ILE A 213 -18.09 7.90 18.79
C ILE A 213 -18.85 9.23 18.78
N VAL A 214 -18.51 10.07 17.81
CA VAL A 214 -19.30 11.25 17.47
C VAL A 214 -20.24 10.84 16.35
N ARG A 215 -21.53 10.81 16.62
CA ARG A 215 -22.55 10.70 15.57
C ARG A 215 -22.82 12.10 15.06
N ALA A 216 -22.09 12.48 14.02
CA ALA A 216 -22.43 13.66 13.25
C ALA A 216 -23.76 13.41 12.49
N THR A 217 -24.55 14.43 12.32
CA THR A 217 -25.54 14.50 11.24
C THR A 217 -24.86 14.25 9.92
N LEU A 218 -25.60 13.75 8.93
CA LEU A 218 -25.13 13.42 7.59
C LEU A 218 -24.27 14.55 7.00
N GLU A 219 -22.98 14.50 7.22
CA GLU A 219 -22.00 15.24 6.45
C GLU A 219 -21.54 14.32 5.30
N SER A 220 -21.71 14.80 4.07
CA SER A 220 -21.12 14.13 2.91
C SER A 220 -19.60 14.21 3.07
N GLY A 221 -18.95 13.10 3.31
CA GLY A 221 -17.49 13.04 3.27
C GLY A 221 -16.98 13.34 1.86
N GLY A 222 -15.82 13.99 1.76
CA GLY A 222 -15.18 14.26 0.48
C GLY A 222 -14.88 12.98 -0.32
N PRO A 223 -14.65 13.10 -1.63
CA PRO A 223 -14.26 12.00 -2.48
C PRO A 223 -12.99 11.33 -1.93
N SER A 224 -13.04 10.05 -1.67
CA SER A 224 -11.91 9.30 -1.15
C SER A 224 -11.81 7.94 -1.81
N LEU A 225 -10.57 7.48 -2.02
CA LEU A 225 -10.34 6.14 -2.50
C LEU A 225 -10.82 5.13 -1.44
N PRO A 226 -11.35 3.95 -1.86
CA PRO A 226 -11.65 2.89 -0.91
C PRO A 226 -10.43 2.57 -0.03
N ALA A 227 -10.62 2.42 1.28
CA ALA A 227 -9.53 2.21 2.24
C ALA A 227 -8.62 1.00 1.90
N TRP A 228 -9.14 0.03 1.15
CA TRP A 228 -8.39 -1.14 0.68
C TRP A 228 -7.62 -0.90 -0.63
N ALA A 229 -7.88 0.18 -1.38
CA ALA A 229 -7.20 0.47 -2.65
C ALA A 229 -5.71 0.81 -2.46
N GLY A 230 -5.36 1.43 -1.33
CA GLY A 230 -3.97 1.74 -0.97
C GLY A 230 -3.18 0.59 -0.33
N ILE A 231 -3.78 -0.61 -0.19
CA ILE A 231 -3.11 -1.74 0.44
C ILE A 231 -2.24 -2.47 -0.58
N ALA A 232 -0.92 -2.51 -0.33
CA ALA A 232 0.06 -3.22 -1.16
C ALA A 232 -0.06 -4.76 -1.00
N PHE A 233 -1.18 -5.33 -1.48
CA PHE A 233 -1.50 -6.76 -1.38
C PHE A 233 -0.36 -7.66 -1.87
N GLN A 234 0.24 -7.31 -3.01
CA GLN A 234 1.32 -8.09 -3.62
C GLN A 234 2.56 -8.14 -2.71
N ALA A 235 2.97 -7.02 -2.10
CA ALA A 235 4.09 -6.97 -1.16
C ALA A 235 3.79 -7.75 0.14
N HIS A 236 2.54 -7.73 0.61
CA HIS A 236 2.10 -8.53 1.75
C HIS A 236 2.17 -10.02 1.44
N MET A 237 1.67 -10.44 0.27
CA MET A 237 1.74 -11.83 -0.18
C MET A 237 3.19 -12.30 -0.32
N LEU A 238 4.05 -11.49 -0.94
CA LEU A 238 5.48 -11.77 -1.05
C LEU A 238 6.11 -11.97 0.32
N GLY A 239 5.90 -11.03 1.25
CA GLY A 239 6.39 -11.13 2.61
C GLY A 239 5.94 -12.42 3.29
N PHE A 240 4.64 -12.71 3.25
CA PHE A 240 4.07 -13.93 3.83
C PHE A 240 4.74 -15.20 3.28
N LEU A 241 4.89 -15.32 1.95
CA LEU A 241 5.53 -16.47 1.31
C LEU A 241 7.01 -16.61 1.70
N LEU A 242 7.76 -15.50 1.76
CA LEU A 242 9.15 -15.49 2.25
C LEU A 242 9.24 -16.00 3.69
N GLY A 243 8.33 -15.56 4.55
CA GLY A 243 8.23 -16.04 5.93
C GLY A 243 7.95 -17.55 6.02
N VAL A 244 7.03 -18.02 5.20
CA VAL A 244 6.71 -19.47 5.09
C VAL A 244 7.93 -20.27 4.63
N VAL A 245 8.67 -19.79 3.64
CA VAL A 245 9.91 -20.43 3.17
C VAL A 245 10.95 -20.50 4.27
N ALA A 246 11.23 -19.36 4.92
CA ALA A 246 12.22 -19.28 6.00
C ALA A 246 11.87 -20.17 7.20
N GLY A 247 10.61 -20.15 7.63
CA GLY A 247 10.13 -20.99 8.72
C GLY A 247 10.12 -22.48 8.34
N SER A 248 9.75 -22.84 7.10
CA SER A 248 9.83 -24.21 6.59
C SER A 248 11.26 -24.74 6.62
N LEU A 249 12.24 -23.91 6.25
CA LEU A 249 13.67 -24.24 6.34
C LEU A 249 14.10 -24.49 7.79
N LEU A 250 13.66 -23.64 8.73
CA LEU A 250 13.96 -23.84 10.15
C LEU A 250 13.34 -25.15 10.69
N LEU A 251 12.08 -25.41 10.39
CA LEU A 251 11.40 -26.65 10.80
C LEU A 251 12.08 -27.90 10.23
N ARG A 252 12.54 -27.84 8.97
CA ARG A 252 13.31 -28.93 8.34
C ARG A 252 14.63 -29.17 9.05
N ARG A 253 15.41 -28.12 9.31
CA ARG A 253 16.70 -28.22 10.03
C ARG A 253 16.53 -28.79 11.44
N ARG A 254 15.37 -28.58 12.07
CA ARG A 254 15.06 -29.09 13.41
C ARG A 254 14.33 -30.44 13.43
N GLY A 255 14.05 -31.03 12.29
CA GLY A 255 13.29 -32.27 12.19
C GLY A 255 11.84 -32.17 12.69
N ARG A 256 11.30 -30.94 12.86
CA ARG A 256 9.95 -30.71 13.37
C ARG A 256 8.91 -30.73 12.24
N ARG A 257 7.71 -31.22 12.60
CA ARG A 257 6.53 -31.25 11.72
C ARG A 257 5.34 -30.79 12.53
N PRO A 258 4.78 -29.59 12.25
CA PRO A 258 3.54 -29.15 12.90
C PRO A 258 2.35 -29.99 12.40
N ALA A 259 1.27 -29.96 13.15
CA ALA A 259 0.01 -30.59 12.76
C ALA A 259 -0.58 -29.84 11.56
N LEU A 260 -0.96 -30.57 10.50
CA LEU A 260 -1.45 -30.01 9.23
C LEU A 260 -2.70 -29.16 9.40
N ASP A 261 -3.65 -29.68 10.18
CA ASP A 261 -4.91 -29.01 10.52
C ASP A 261 -4.68 -27.65 11.18
N ARG A 262 -3.79 -27.61 12.18
CA ARG A 262 -3.47 -26.36 12.89
C ARG A 262 -2.81 -25.33 11.98
N VAL A 263 -1.91 -25.76 11.09
CA VAL A 263 -1.28 -24.85 10.13
C VAL A 263 -2.31 -24.37 9.10
N PHE A 264 -3.17 -25.27 8.61
CA PHE A 264 -4.23 -24.92 7.67
C PHE A 264 -5.16 -23.85 8.27
N PHE A 265 -5.78 -24.16 9.42
CA PHE A 265 -6.71 -23.21 10.05
C PHE A 265 -6.02 -21.93 10.51
N GLY A 266 -4.79 -22.02 11.02
CA GLY A 266 -4.03 -20.83 11.40
C GLY A 266 -3.72 -19.93 10.21
N THR A 267 -3.34 -20.49 9.07
CA THR A 267 -3.09 -19.75 7.83
C THR A 267 -4.39 -19.17 7.26
N PHE A 268 -5.46 -19.95 7.25
CA PHE A 268 -6.75 -19.50 6.73
C PHE A 268 -7.32 -18.33 7.55
N LEU A 269 -7.33 -18.44 8.88
CA LEU A 269 -7.79 -17.36 9.76
C LEU A 269 -6.89 -16.12 9.66
N LEU A 270 -5.57 -16.31 9.68
CA LEU A 270 -4.64 -15.20 9.50
C LEU A 270 -4.87 -14.51 8.16
N GLY A 271 -4.96 -15.28 7.07
CA GLY A 271 -5.11 -14.73 5.72
C GLY A 271 -6.42 -13.98 5.50
N THR A 272 -7.52 -14.47 6.10
CA THR A 272 -8.82 -13.80 5.98
C THR A 272 -8.93 -12.55 6.87
N VAL A 273 -8.35 -12.57 8.07
CA VAL A 273 -8.38 -11.43 9.00
C VAL A 273 -7.37 -10.35 8.59
N GLN A 274 -6.18 -10.75 8.09
CA GLN A 274 -5.08 -9.84 7.76
C GLN A 274 -5.00 -9.47 6.27
N ALA A 275 -6.13 -9.47 5.58
CA ALA A 275 -6.25 -8.93 4.22
C ALA A 275 -5.34 -9.59 3.15
N LEU A 276 -4.94 -10.87 3.30
CA LEU A 276 -4.28 -11.63 2.22
C LEU A 276 -5.26 -12.08 1.11
N TRP A 277 -6.54 -11.74 1.23
CA TRP A 277 -7.60 -12.06 0.28
C TRP A 277 -7.95 -10.88 -0.64
N LEU A 278 -7.30 -9.73 -0.49
CA LEU A 278 -7.59 -8.53 -1.28
C LEU A 278 -7.07 -8.70 -2.72
N LEU A 279 -7.89 -9.23 -3.58
CA LEU A 279 -7.66 -9.22 -5.03
C LEU A 279 -8.37 -8.01 -5.62
N VAL A 280 -7.59 -7.04 -6.06
CA VAL A 280 -8.08 -5.76 -6.59
C VAL A 280 -7.63 -5.62 -8.03
N SER A 281 -8.52 -5.18 -8.91
CA SER A 281 -8.18 -4.59 -10.20
C SER A 281 -8.63 -3.13 -10.24
N THR A 282 -7.97 -2.32 -11.05
CA THR A 282 -8.35 -0.93 -11.29
C THR A 282 -8.01 -0.55 -12.72
N ASP A 283 -8.85 0.27 -13.31
CA ASP A 283 -8.61 0.95 -14.59
C ASP A 283 -8.18 2.42 -14.40
N GLY A 284 -7.95 2.84 -13.14
CA GLY A 284 -7.60 4.21 -12.74
C GLY A 284 -8.76 4.96 -12.10
N GLU A 285 -9.98 4.73 -12.53
CA GLU A 285 -11.21 5.35 -12.01
C GLU A 285 -12.04 4.35 -11.19
N THR A 286 -12.15 3.11 -11.67
CA THR A 286 -12.94 2.07 -11.03
C THR A 286 -12.06 1.07 -10.27
N PHE A 287 -12.43 0.76 -9.05
CA PHE A 287 -11.77 -0.24 -8.21
C PHE A 287 -12.68 -1.43 -7.99
N VAL A 288 -12.26 -2.61 -8.46
CA VAL A 288 -13.01 -3.85 -8.30
C VAL A 288 -12.33 -4.76 -7.28
N LEU A 289 -13.04 -5.15 -6.23
CA LEU A 289 -12.57 -6.09 -5.21
C LEU A 289 -13.22 -7.47 -5.38
N TYR A 290 -12.44 -8.45 -5.78
CA TYR A 290 -12.86 -9.84 -6.02
C TYR A 290 -12.88 -10.68 -4.74
N ARG A 291 -13.86 -10.44 -3.86
CA ARG A 291 -13.94 -11.06 -2.52
C ARG A 291 -13.95 -12.59 -2.55
N GLY A 292 -14.79 -13.20 -3.39
CA GLY A 292 -14.91 -14.66 -3.49
C GLY A 292 -13.61 -15.32 -3.97
N ALA A 293 -13.01 -14.79 -5.02
CA ALA A 293 -11.74 -15.27 -5.56
C ALA A 293 -10.61 -15.09 -4.54
N GLY A 294 -10.59 -13.97 -3.81
CA GLY A 294 -9.62 -13.71 -2.76
C GLY A 294 -9.68 -14.73 -1.61
N VAL A 295 -10.87 -15.04 -1.11
CA VAL A 295 -11.05 -16.07 -0.07
C VAL A 295 -10.65 -17.46 -0.59
N ALA A 296 -11.00 -17.79 -1.84
CA ALA A 296 -10.57 -19.03 -2.47
C ALA A 296 -9.02 -19.11 -2.58
N LEU A 297 -8.36 -18.01 -2.95
CA LEU A 297 -6.90 -17.91 -2.97
C LEU A 297 -6.31 -18.22 -1.59
N VAL A 298 -6.84 -17.62 -0.51
CA VAL A 298 -6.38 -17.88 0.87
C VAL A 298 -6.59 -19.33 1.25
N ALA A 299 -7.70 -19.97 0.85
CA ALA A 299 -7.94 -21.39 1.12
C ALA A 299 -6.89 -22.28 0.43
N VAL A 300 -6.62 -22.05 -0.86
CA VAL A 300 -5.58 -22.76 -1.62
C VAL A 300 -4.20 -22.53 -1.02
N LEU A 301 -3.87 -21.29 -0.68
CA LEU A 301 -2.62 -20.92 -0.01
C LEU A 301 -2.48 -21.68 1.32
N SER A 302 -3.55 -21.79 2.10
CA SER A 302 -3.55 -22.48 3.39
C SER A 302 -3.25 -23.98 3.25
N VAL A 303 -3.81 -24.64 2.23
CA VAL A 303 -3.47 -26.04 1.88
C VAL A 303 -1.99 -26.17 1.52
N LEU A 304 -1.50 -25.29 0.67
CA LEU A 304 -0.12 -25.30 0.20
C LEU A 304 0.88 -25.06 1.35
N VAL A 305 0.61 -24.10 2.21
CA VAL A 305 1.44 -23.76 3.38
C VAL A 305 1.43 -24.92 4.38
N ALA A 306 0.27 -25.50 4.68
CA ALA A 306 0.18 -26.66 5.57
C ALA A 306 0.98 -27.84 5.00
N ALA A 307 0.88 -28.09 3.70
CA ALA A 307 1.64 -29.17 3.05
C ALA A 307 3.16 -28.90 3.07
N ALA A 308 3.60 -27.66 2.85
CA ALA A 308 5.01 -27.26 2.90
C ALA A 308 5.62 -27.42 4.30
N ALA A 309 4.84 -27.09 5.34
CA ALA A 309 5.28 -27.16 6.74
C ALA A 309 5.24 -28.60 7.31
N GLY A 310 4.13 -29.31 7.12
CA GLY A 310 3.79 -30.52 7.88
C GLY A 310 3.62 -31.81 7.09
N ALA A 311 3.56 -31.77 5.74
CA ALA A 311 3.31 -32.98 4.94
C ALA A 311 4.36 -34.09 5.16
N SER A 312 3.95 -35.30 4.93
CA SER A 312 4.81 -36.50 5.09
C SER A 312 6.00 -36.47 4.12
N GLY A 313 7.12 -37.03 4.55
CA GLY A 313 8.29 -37.29 3.69
C GLY A 313 8.08 -38.46 2.73
N ARG A 314 6.86 -38.97 2.60
CA ARG A 314 6.54 -40.04 1.64
C ARG A 314 6.64 -39.48 0.22
N PRO A 315 7.09 -40.31 -0.74
CA PRO A 315 7.09 -39.91 -2.13
C PRO A 315 5.70 -39.45 -2.60
N LEU A 316 5.64 -38.56 -3.58
CA LEU A 316 4.39 -38.23 -4.25
C LEU A 316 3.69 -39.52 -4.73
N PRO A 317 2.37 -39.65 -4.51
CA PRO A 317 1.64 -40.81 -5.03
C PRO A 317 1.83 -40.85 -6.54
N ARG A 318 1.83 -42.09 -7.07
CA ARG A 318 1.87 -42.31 -8.50
C ARG A 318 0.43 -42.31 -9.01
N PRO A 319 -0.05 -41.28 -9.69
CA PRO A 319 -1.37 -41.33 -10.30
C PRO A 319 -1.45 -42.57 -11.18
N LEU A 320 -2.62 -43.18 -11.24
CA LEU A 320 -2.88 -44.38 -12.09
C LEU A 320 -2.00 -45.62 -11.77
N SER A 321 -1.43 -45.71 -10.55
CA SER A 321 -0.62 -46.87 -10.16
C SER A 321 -1.42 -48.16 -10.07
N ALA A 322 -2.75 -48.08 -10.01
CA ALA A 322 -3.65 -49.25 -10.02
C ALA A 322 -3.87 -49.86 -11.43
N LEU A 323 -3.42 -49.18 -12.49
CA LEU A 323 -3.56 -49.69 -13.84
C LEU A 323 -2.50 -50.78 -14.14
N PRO A 324 -2.84 -51.85 -14.90
CA PRO A 324 -1.91 -52.93 -15.26
C PRO A 324 -0.65 -52.44 -16.00
N ARG A 325 -0.77 -51.31 -16.73
CA ARG A 325 0.34 -50.63 -17.40
C ARG A 325 0.46 -49.22 -16.91
N ALA A 326 0.79 -49.04 -15.63
CA ALA A 326 0.96 -47.71 -15.03
C ALA A 326 2.00 -46.86 -15.81
N PRO A 327 1.64 -45.66 -16.27
CA PRO A 327 2.58 -44.81 -16.99
C PRO A 327 3.74 -44.36 -16.07
N SER A 328 4.92 -44.13 -16.65
CA SER A 328 6.08 -43.64 -15.90
C SER A 328 5.80 -42.24 -15.35
N ARG A 329 6.44 -41.86 -14.22
CA ARG A 329 6.32 -40.49 -13.65
C ARG A 329 6.70 -39.41 -14.66
N ARG A 330 7.67 -39.69 -15.52
CA ARG A 330 8.08 -38.79 -16.59
C ARG A 330 6.96 -38.58 -17.61
N ARG A 331 6.29 -39.65 -18.05
CA ARG A 331 5.14 -39.56 -18.98
C ARG A 331 3.98 -38.79 -18.34
N LEU A 332 3.68 -39.05 -17.06
CA LEU A 332 2.64 -38.32 -16.33
C LEU A 332 2.99 -36.85 -16.16
N GLY A 333 4.27 -36.50 -15.93
CA GLY A 333 4.74 -35.13 -15.88
C GLY A 333 4.55 -34.40 -17.21
N VAL A 334 4.90 -35.06 -18.33
CA VAL A 334 4.69 -34.49 -19.68
C VAL A 334 3.19 -34.29 -19.98
N VAL A 335 2.36 -35.31 -19.69
CA VAL A 335 0.89 -35.21 -19.91
C VAL A 335 0.32 -34.04 -19.05
N TRP A 336 0.75 -33.93 -17.80
CA TRP A 336 0.31 -32.82 -16.93
C TRP A 336 0.70 -31.45 -17.51
N LEU A 337 1.95 -31.29 -17.97
CA LEU A 337 2.39 -30.02 -18.58
C LEU A 337 1.59 -29.68 -19.84
N VAL A 338 1.29 -30.68 -20.68
CA VAL A 338 0.45 -30.48 -21.87
C VAL A 338 -0.98 -30.08 -21.50
N LEU A 339 -1.56 -30.71 -20.47
CA LEU A 339 -2.90 -30.34 -20.00
C LEU A 339 -2.93 -28.94 -19.39
N VAL A 340 -1.93 -28.59 -18.60
CA VAL A 340 -1.82 -27.24 -18.00
C VAL A 340 -1.61 -26.19 -19.11
N ALA A 341 -0.69 -26.44 -20.07
CA ALA A 341 -0.47 -25.54 -21.19
C ALA A 341 -1.73 -25.39 -22.04
N GLY A 342 -2.41 -26.51 -22.36
CA GLY A 342 -3.66 -26.50 -23.11
C GLY A 342 -4.79 -25.74 -22.40
N GLY A 343 -4.92 -25.93 -21.09
CA GLY A 343 -5.90 -25.22 -20.26
C GLY A 343 -5.64 -23.72 -20.16
N VAL A 344 -4.39 -23.32 -20.00
CA VAL A 344 -3.98 -21.91 -19.91
C VAL A 344 -4.13 -21.23 -21.28
N LEU A 345 -3.65 -21.88 -22.36
CA LEU A 345 -3.80 -21.32 -23.72
C LEU A 345 -5.27 -21.28 -24.16
N GLY A 346 -6.05 -22.31 -23.83
CA GLY A 346 -7.49 -22.34 -24.13
C GLY A 346 -8.27 -21.29 -23.34
N GLY A 347 -8.00 -21.15 -22.05
CA GLY A 347 -8.59 -20.11 -21.22
C GLY A 347 -8.18 -18.69 -21.66
N GLY A 348 -6.92 -18.51 -22.01
CA GLY A 348 -6.43 -17.23 -22.55
C GLY A 348 -7.05 -16.88 -23.92
N ALA A 349 -7.19 -17.89 -24.80
CA ALA A 349 -7.86 -17.68 -26.09
C ALA A 349 -9.34 -17.32 -25.92
N TRP A 350 -10.03 -17.98 -24.99
CA TRP A 350 -11.41 -17.62 -24.66
C TRP A 350 -11.49 -16.17 -24.14
N ALA A 351 -10.72 -15.84 -23.08
CA ALA A 351 -10.72 -14.49 -22.52
C ALA A 351 -10.39 -13.40 -23.58
N ALA A 352 -9.50 -13.72 -24.53
CA ALA A 352 -9.19 -12.83 -25.64
C ALA A 352 -10.39 -12.64 -26.62
N VAL A 353 -11.17 -13.71 -26.86
CA VAL A 353 -12.38 -13.64 -27.72
C VAL A 353 -13.49 -12.82 -27.05
N GLU A 354 -13.64 -12.96 -25.73
CA GLU A 354 -14.62 -12.18 -24.95
C GLU A 354 -14.16 -10.73 -24.70
N GLY A 355 -12.93 -10.37 -25.11
CA GLY A 355 -12.38 -9.03 -24.85
C GLY A 355 -11.93 -8.78 -23.40
N GLU A 356 -11.89 -9.85 -22.58
CA GLU A 356 -11.53 -9.77 -21.15
C GLU A 356 -10.02 -9.98 -20.89
N LEU A 357 -9.21 -10.19 -21.92
CA LEU A 357 -7.78 -10.45 -21.78
C LEU A 357 -6.99 -9.15 -21.79
N ASP A 358 -6.85 -8.55 -20.63
CA ASP A 358 -5.97 -7.42 -20.37
C ASP A 358 -4.55 -7.86 -19.96
N GLY A 359 -3.65 -6.90 -19.74
CA GLY A 359 -2.28 -7.17 -19.29
C GLY A 359 -2.23 -7.92 -17.95
N VAL A 360 -3.17 -7.67 -17.04
CA VAL A 360 -3.27 -8.34 -15.74
C VAL A 360 -3.71 -9.79 -15.93
N GLY A 361 -4.65 -10.04 -16.82
CA GLY A 361 -5.11 -11.38 -17.19
C GLY A 361 -3.98 -12.22 -17.78
N ILE A 362 -3.16 -11.64 -18.69
CA ILE A 362 -1.98 -12.32 -19.26
C ILE A 362 -0.98 -12.70 -18.15
N VAL A 363 -0.65 -11.78 -17.26
CA VAL A 363 0.25 -12.05 -16.11
C VAL A 363 -0.34 -13.14 -15.21
N GLY A 364 -1.65 -13.10 -14.94
CA GLY A 364 -2.35 -14.13 -14.17
C GLY A 364 -2.28 -15.52 -14.82
N LEU A 365 -2.46 -15.60 -16.15
CA LEU A 365 -2.35 -16.85 -16.90
C LEU A 365 -0.93 -17.42 -16.89
N VAL A 366 0.09 -16.59 -17.08
CA VAL A 366 1.50 -16.99 -16.99
C VAL A 366 1.82 -17.49 -15.57
N PHE A 367 1.33 -16.77 -14.57
CA PHE A 367 1.47 -17.15 -13.16
C PHE A 367 0.84 -18.51 -12.87
N ALA A 368 -0.39 -18.72 -13.31
CA ALA A 368 -1.10 -20.00 -13.17
C ALA A 368 -0.35 -21.13 -13.89
N TRP A 369 0.11 -20.88 -15.11
CA TRP A 369 0.87 -21.87 -15.88
C TRP A 369 2.17 -22.29 -15.19
N VAL A 370 2.99 -21.35 -14.75
CA VAL A 370 4.24 -21.64 -14.03
C VAL A 370 3.95 -22.39 -12.73
N LEU A 371 3.01 -21.89 -11.91
CA LEU A 371 2.69 -22.47 -10.61
C LEU A 371 2.15 -23.90 -10.74
N LEU A 372 1.23 -24.16 -11.66
CA LEU A 372 0.65 -25.47 -11.92
C LEU A 372 1.66 -26.43 -12.56
N SER A 373 2.70 -25.92 -13.22
CA SER A 373 3.77 -26.75 -13.81
C SER A 373 4.77 -27.27 -12.77
N VAL A 374 4.94 -26.58 -11.64
CA VAL A 374 5.93 -26.95 -10.60
C VAL A 374 5.85 -28.40 -10.15
N PRO A 375 4.68 -29.03 -9.91
CA PRO A 375 4.61 -30.44 -9.50
C PRO A 375 5.10 -31.45 -10.56
N ALA A 376 5.07 -31.06 -11.83
CA ALA A 376 5.50 -31.90 -12.95
C ALA A 376 7.00 -31.79 -13.27
N LEU A 377 7.67 -30.72 -12.86
CA LEU A 377 9.08 -30.49 -13.17
C LEU A 377 10.03 -31.54 -12.55
N PRO A 378 9.91 -31.96 -11.28
CA PRO A 378 10.85 -32.88 -10.66
C PRO A 378 11.02 -34.22 -11.39
N PRO A 379 9.98 -34.85 -11.94
CA PRO A 379 10.13 -36.08 -12.72
C PRO A 379 10.83 -35.91 -14.08
N LEU A 380 10.97 -34.68 -14.53
CA LEU A 380 11.58 -34.35 -15.83
C LEU A 380 13.04 -33.92 -15.69
N LEU A 381 13.47 -33.56 -14.48
CA LEU A 381 14.86 -33.18 -14.19
C LEU A 381 15.78 -34.41 -14.21
N PRO A 382 17.05 -34.26 -14.62
CA PRO A 382 18.04 -35.33 -14.55
C PRO A 382 18.22 -35.87 -13.13
N ASP A 383 18.49 -37.18 -12.98
CA ASP A 383 18.70 -37.84 -11.69
C ASP A 383 19.84 -37.23 -10.88
N ALA A 384 20.83 -36.64 -11.54
CA ALA A 384 21.93 -35.90 -10.90
C ALA A 384 21.45 -34.71 -10.07
N ILE A 385 20.34 -34.05 -10.46
CA ILE A 385 19.75 -32.92 -9.76
C ILE A 385 18.72 -33.39 -8.72
N THR A 386 18.10 -34.57 -8.96
CA THR A 386 17.02 -35.13 -8.13
C THR A 386 17.50 -36.27 -7.22
N ALA A 387 18.79 -36.33 -6.85
CA ALA A 387 19.42 -37.38 -6.02
C ALA A 387 18.68 -37.74 -4.69
N SER A 388 17.62 -37.05 -4.39
CA SER A 388 16.73 -37.32 -3.24
C SER A 388 15.28 -37.56 -3.72
N PRO A 389 14.50 -38.47 -3.10
CA PRO A 389 13.13 -38.71 -3.49
C PRO A 389 12.29 -37.44 -3.38
N VAL A 390 11.51 -37.12 -4.41
CA VAL A 390 10.55 -36.02 -4.44
C VAL A 390 9.40 -36.36 -3.49
N THR A 391 9.32 -35.62 -2.38
CA THR A 391 8.30 -35.85 -1.36
C THR A 391 7.23 -34.74 -1.43
N ARG A 392 6.02 -35.07 -0.94
CA ARG A 392 4.90 -34.12 -0.85
C ARG A 392 5.33 -32.78 -0.21
N ARG A 393 6.08 -32.84 0.89
CA ARG A 393 6.60 -31.66 1.60
C ARG A 393 7.59 -30.85 0.76
N ARG A 394 8.49 -31.52 0.03
CA ARG A 394 9.47 -30.81 -0.82
C ARG A 394 8.78 -30.14 -2.00
N THR A 395 7.84 -30.82 -2.63
CA THR A 395 7.06 -30.23 -3.73
C THR A 395 6.28 -29.01 -3.27
N ALA A 396 5.54 -29.11 -2.16
CA ALA A 396 4.80 -27.97 -1.63
C ALA A 396 5.71 -26.79 -1.25
N ALA A 397 6.87 -27.06 -0.61
CA ALA A 397 7.84 -26.01 -0.29
C ALA A 397 8.46 -25.37 -1.54
N ALA A 398 8.72 -26.15 -2.59
CA ALA A 398 9.19 -25.62 -3.87
C ALA A 398 8.11 -24.77 -4.54
N THR A 399 6.85 -25.20 -4.51
CA THR A 399 5.72 -24.43 -5.03
C THR A 399 5.57 -23.09 -4.30
N VAL A 400 5.70 -23.06 -2.96
CA VAL A 400 5.69 -21.81 -2.18
C VAL A 400 6.83 -20.90 -2.60
N ALA A 401 8.04 -21.44 -2.77
CA ALA A 401 9.20 -20.64 -3.19
C ALA A 401 9.02 -20.07 -4.61
N VAL A 402 8.51 -20.88 -5.55
CA VAL A 402 8.19 -20.41 -6.91
C VAL A 402 7.08 -19.37 -6.88
N ALA A 403 6.04 -19.55 -6.08
CA ALA A 403 4.99 -18.55 -5.90
C ALA A 403 5.56 -17.21 -5.39
N ALA A 404 6.50 -17.23 -4.46
CA ALA A 404 7.16 -16.01 -3.98
C ALA A 404 7.91 -15.28 -5.11
N VAL A 405 8.64 -16.03 -5.97
CA VAL A 405 9.34 -15.45 -7.13
C VAL A 405 8.34 -14.85 -8.12
N LEU A 406 7.26 -15.59 -8.43
CA LEU A 406 6.24 -15.11 -9.36
C LEU A 406 5.53 -13.85 -8.85
N VAL A 407 5.21 -13.81 -7.55
CA VAL A 407 4.61 -12.61 -6.91
C VAL A 407 5.55 -11.42 -6.97
N ALA A 408 6.87 -11.63 -6.91
CA ALA A 408 7.87 -10.56 -7.02
C ALA A 408 8.07 -10.05 -8.47
N THR A 409 7.85 -10.91 -9.48
CA THR A 409 8.20 -10.63 -10.88
C THR A 409 7.53 -9.38 -11.46
N PRO A 410 6.22 -9.09 -11.23
CA PRO A 410 5.57 -7.89 -11.76
C PRO A 410 6.18 -6.57 -11.29
N ALA A 411 6.88 -6.57 -10.17
CA ALA A 411 7.54 -5.37 -9.66
C ALA A 411 8.71 -4.90 -10.54
N ILE A 412 9.33 -5.80 -11.30
CA ILE A 412 10.53 -5.46 -12.09
C ILE A 412 10.23 -4.43 -13.17
N PRO A 413 9.26 -4.63 -14.09
CA PRO A 413 8.93 -3.62 -15.09
C PRO A 413 8.36 -2.33 -14.47
N VAL A 414 7.57 -2.46 -13.39
CA VAL A 414 6.97 -1.32 -12.70
C VAL A 414 8.03 -0.47 -11.97
N GLY A 415 9.09 -1.10 -11.46
CA GLY A 415 10.19 -0.39 -10.80
C GLY A 415 11.22 0.21 -11.76
N LEU A 416 11.19 -0.14 -13.06
CA LEU A 416 12.08 0.41 -14.08
C LEU A 416 11.40 1.59 -14.81
N VAL A 417 11.21 2.68 -14.07
CA VAL A 417 10.57 3.91 -14.53
C VAL A 417 11.58 5.04 -14.53
N VAL A 418 11.52 5.90 -15.54
CA VAL A 418 12.26 7.15 -15.66
C VAL A 418 11.27 8.29 -15.74
N VAL A 419 11.49 9.35 -14.97
CA VAL A 419 10.74 10.60 -15.03
C VAL A 419 11.60 11.60 -15.78
N ASP A 420 11.11 12.08 -16.91
CA ASP A 420 11.74 13.19 -17.61
C ASP A 420 11.48 14.51 -16.86
N GLY A 421 12.28 15.53 -17.16
CA GLY A 421 12.14 16.83 -16.52
C GLY A 421 11.01 17.70 -17.10
N ALA A 422 10.15 17.13 -17.96
CA ALA A 422 9.05 17.87 -18.56
C ALA A 422 8.07 18.33 -17.46
N GLY A 423 7.77 19.62 -17.45
CA GLY A 423 6.75 20.19 -16.56
C GLY A 423 5.34 19.77 -16.96
N VAL A 424 4.35 20.14 -16.17
CA VAL A 424 2.94 19.95 -16.50
C VAL A 424 2.59 20.92 -17.64
N PRO A 425 2.14 20.41 -18.81
CA PRO A 425 1.85 21.26 -19.95
C PRO A 425 0.77 22.32 -19.65
N GLY A 426 1.00 23.57 -20.04
CA GLY A 426 0.01 24.64 -19.91
C GLY A 426 -0.16 25.21 -18.50
N SER A 427 0.69 24.85 -17.54
CA SER A 427 0.60 25.26 -16.15
C SER A 427 1.88 25.97 -15.68
N GLU A 428 1.73 26.96 -14.82
CA GLU A 428 2.86 27.57 -14.11
C GLU A 428 3.18 26.72 -12.87
N SER A 429 4.47 26.43 -12.68
CA SER A 429 4.94 25.58 -11.58
C SER A 429 5.65 26.38 -10.50
N VAL A 430 5.48 25.95 -9.26
CA VAL A 430 6.28 26.40 -8.12
C VAL A 430 7.41 25.40 -7.90
N GLU A 431 8.64 25.90 -7.82
CA GLU A 431 9.82 25.09 -7.54
C GLU A 431 10.16 25.16 -6.05
N VAL A 432 10.30 23.99 -5.42
CA VAL A 432 10.72 23.87 -4.04
C VAL A 432 11.92 22.93 -4.02
N ARG A 433 13.10 23.47 -4.10
CA ARG A 433 14.38 22.76 -4.26
C ARG A 433 14.38 21.87 -5.50
N ASP A 434 14.40 20.52 -5.31
CA ASP A 434 14.37 19.54 -6.38
C ASP A 434 12.95 19.07 -6.75
N TYR A 435 11.93 19.64 -6.11
CA TYR A 435 10.54 19.39 -6.45
C TYR A 435 9.97 20.50 -7.31
N ARG A 436 9.09 20.10 -8.23
CA ARG A 436 8.26 21.01 -9.01
C ARG A 436 6.79 20.64 -8.79
N VAL A 437 5.98 21.64 -8.46
CA VAL A 437 4.56 21.48 -8.16
C VAL A 437 3.76 22.32 -9.14
N ALA A 438 2.79 21.73 -9.80
CA ALA A 438 1.88 22.42 -10.71
C ALA A 438 0.50 21.74 -10.69
N TYR A 439 -0.56 22.48 -10.99
CA TYR A 439 -1.87 21.89 -11.22
C TYR A 439 -2.04 21.60 -12.71
N GLY A 440 -2.63 20.45 -13.03
CA GLY A 440 -2.96 20.11 -14.41
C GLY A 440 -4.23 19.28 -14.52
N GLU A 441 -4.94 19.42 -15.62
CA GLU A 441 -6.10 18.60 -15.98
C GLU A 441 -5.78 17.68 -17.13
N ASN A 442 -6.27 16.46 -17.00
CA ASN A 442 -6.15 15.44 -18.05
C ASN A 442 -4.70 15.25 -18.53
N VAL A 443 -3.76 15.36 -17.59
CA VAL A 443 -2.32 15.27 -17.86
C VAL A 443 -1.92 13.81 -17.92
N THR A 444 -1.27 13.42 -19.00
CA THR A 444 -0.67 12.09 -19.12
C THR A 444 0.46 11.93 -18.11
N VAL A 445 0.47 10.79 -17.44
CA VAL A 445 1.52 10.46 -16.45
C VAL A 445 2.89 10.53 -17.13
N GLY A 446 3.72 11.49 -16.71
CA GLY A 446 5.06 11.73 -17.26
C GLY A 446 6.10 10.74 -16.72
N GLN A 447 5.84 9.44 -16.94
CA GLN A 447 6.72 8.34 -16.53
C GLN A 447 6.96 7.43 -17.74
N ASP A 448 8.20 7.35 -18.17
CA ASP A 448 8.62 6.42 -19.21
C ASP A 448 9.01 5.08 -18.59
N ARG A 449 8.38 4.01 -19.01
CA ARG A 449 8.76 2.65 -18.61
C ARG A 449 9.88 2.16 -19.50
N LEU A 450 11.03 1.80 -18.91
CA LEU A 450 12.15 1.21 -19.65
C LEU A 450 11.85 -0.19 -20.18
N VAL A 451 10.85 -0.87 -19.62
CA VAL A 451 10.37 -2.18 -20.06
C VAL A 451 8.86 -2.14 -20.17
N GLU A 452 8.33 -2.19 -21.38
CA GLU A 452 6.91 -2.32 -21.64
C GLU A 452 6.53 -3.81 -21.69
N ILE A 453 5.51 -4.20 -20.92
CA ILE A 453 4.92 -5.53 -20.98
C ILE A 453 3.46 -5.40 -21.43
N GLY A 454 3.16 -5.92 -22.61
CA GLY A 454 1.84 -5.83 -23.25
C GLY A 454 1.68 -4.59 -24.14
N ASN A 455 0.50 -4.42 -24.73
CA ASN A 455 0.15 -3.24 -25.56
C ASN A 455 -0.18 -2.01 -24.66
N GLY A 456 0.63 -1.75 -23.65
CA GLY A 456 0.40 -0.73 -22.65
C GLY A 456 0.57 0.70 -23.14
N THR A 457 -0.26 1.10 -24.09
CA THR A 457 -0.48 2.50 -24.47
C THR A 457 -1.63 3.15 -23.68
N ASP A 458 -2.10 2.52 -22.63
CA ASP A 458 -3.06 3.16 -21.74
C ASP A 458 -2.32 4.26 -20.95
N SER A 459 -2.20 5.43 -21.60
CA SER A 459 -1.81 6.66 -20.93
C SER A 459 -2.89 6.98 -19.89
N VAL A 460 -2.60 6.68 -18.63
CA VAL A 460 -3.47 7.12 -17.54
C VAL A 460 -3.34 8.64 -17.46
N ASN A 461 -4.44 9.33 -17.69
CA ASN A 461 -4.50 10.76 -17.49
C ASN A 461 -4.97 11.05 -16.06
N VAL A 462 -4.43 12.08 -15.48
CA VAL A 462 -4.73 12.51 -14.10
C VAL A 462 -4.97 13.99 -14.06
N SER A 463 -5.91 14.42 -13.20
CA SER A 463 -6.16 15.82 -12.89
C SER A 463 -5.86 16.09 -11.42
N GLY A 464 -5.26 17.26 -11.14
CA GLY A 464 -4.96 17.68 -9.77
C GLY A 464 -3.62 18.39 -9.62
N VAL A 465 -3.16 18.53 -8.37
CA VAL A 465 -1.85 19.07 -8.04
C VAL A 465 -0.79 17.99 -8.22
N ILE A 466 0.04 18.16 -9.23
CA ILE A 466 1.06 17.17 -9.65
C ILE A 466 2.39 17.58 -9.04
N LEU A 467 3.03 16.64 -8.39
CA LEU A 467 4.36 16.74 -7.81
C LEU A 467 5.35 15.96 -8.67
N THR A 468 6.40 16.62 -9.12
CA THR A 468 7.45 15.99 -9.92
C THR A 468 8.84 16.25 -9.35
N SER A 469 9.75 15.28 -9.50
CA SER A 469 11.18 15.42 -9.21
C SER A 469 11.95 14.38 -10.04
N PRO A 470 12.62 14.78 -11.12
CA PRO A 470 13.45 13.88 -11.92
C PRO A 470 14.57 13.23 -11.11
N ASP A 471 15.19 13.96 -10.19
CA ASP A 471 16.26 13.45 -9.32
C ASP A 471 15.79 12.30 -8.42
N ARG A 472 14.48 12.27 -8.10
CA ARG A 472 13.84 11.23 -7.30
C ARG A 472 13.05 10.23 -8.13
N GLN A 473 13.03 10.41 -9.45
CA GLN A 473 12.18 9.63 -10.36
C GLN A 473 10.71 9.65 -9.91
N LEU A 474 10.26 10.80 -9.44
CA LEU A 474 8.95 11.04 -8.84
C LEU A 474 8.06 11.80 -9.82
N TRP A 475 6.91 11.24 -10.09
CA TRP A 475 5.76 11.90 -10.70
C TRP A 475 4.50 11.34 -10.02
N THR A 476 3.71 12.19 -9.38
CA THR A 476 2.50 11.74 -8.69
C THR A 476 1.49 12.89 -8.51
N PRO A 477 0.18 12.64 -8.61
CA PRO A 477 -0.81 13.58 -8.10
C PRO A 477 -0.71 13.61 -6.57
N ALA A 478 -0.24 14.73 -6.02
CA ALA A 478 -0.17 14.95 -4.58
C ALA A 478 -1.57 15.24 -4.01
N VAL A 479 -2.40 15.96 -4.78
CA VAL A 479 -3.81 16.23 -4.49
C VAL A 479 -4.60 15.95 -5.76
N ARG A 480 -5.65 15.15 -5.67
CA ARG A 480 -6.56 14.90 -6.79
C ARG A 480 -7.53 16.05 -6.98
N GLU A 481 -7.96 16.25 -8.22
CA GLU A 481 -8.92 17.30 -8.59
C GLU A 481 -10.18 17.25 -7.73
N GLU A 482 -10.77 16.06 -7.56
CA GLU A 482 -12.04 15.87 -6.84
C GLU A 482 -11.88 16.26 -5.34
N GLY A 483 -10.70 15.95 -4.75
CA GLY A 483 -10.40 16.36 -3.38
C GLY A 483 -10.28 17.86 -3.23
N LEU A 484 -9.57 18.51 -4.16
CA LEU A 484 -9.42 19.96 -4.16
C LEU A 484 -10.72 20.69 -4.49
N ALA A 485 -11.55 20.14 -5.39
CA ALA A 485 -12.86 20.67 -5.71
C ALA A 485 -13.84 20.58 -4.53
N PHE A 486 -13.70 19.55 -3.70
CA PHE A 486 -14.51 19.41 -2.49
C PHE A 486 -14.02 20.33 -1.35
N ALA A 487 -12.73 20.31 -1.04
CA ALA A 487 -12.17 21.01 0.12
C ALA A 487 -11.87 22.50 -0.14
N GLY A 488 -11.72 22.91 -1.41
CA GLY A 488 -11.32 24.26 -1.80
C GLY A 488 -9.85 24.58 -1.54
N ASN A 489 -9.25 23.99 -0.53
CA ASN A 489 -7.82 24.11 -0.24
C ASN A 489 -7.24 22.78 0.24
N GLU A 490 -5.97 22.56 -0.08
CA GLU A 490 -5.21 21.39 0.36
C GLU A 490 -3.73 21.74 0.56
N THR A 491 -3.09 21.06 1.49
CA THR A 491 -1.67 21.27 1.80
C THR A 491 -0.82 20.14 1.23
N VAL A 492 0.14 20.48 0.39
CA VAL A 492 1.17 19.56 -0.10
C VAL A 492 2.42 19.65 0.77
N VAL A 493 2.85 18.53 1.34
CA VAL A 493 4.07 18.45 2.16
C VAL A 493 5.19 17.88 1.34
N VAL A 494 6.21 18.66 1.04
CA VAL A 494 7.44 18.21 0.41
C VAL A 494 8.60 18.19 1.41
N GLY A 495 9.66 17.45 1.12
CA GLY A 495 10.76 17.40 2.06
C GLY A 495 11.88 16.46 1.66
N GLY A 496 12.84 16.35 2.58
CA GLY A 496 13.99 15.46 2.50
C GLY A 496 14.49 15.11 3.89
N VAL A 497 15.66 14.49 3.96
CA VAL A 497 16.28 14.22 5.26
C VAL A 497 16.64 15.54 5.94
N GLY A 498 15.98 15.82 7.06
CA GLY A 498 16.26 17.01 7.89
C GLY A 498 15.62 18.32 7.42
N TRP A 499 14.75 18.31 6.41
CA TRP A 499 14.00 19.47 5.98
C TRP A 499 12.57 19.13 5.56
N ARG A 500 11.66 20.06 5.69
CA ARG A 500 10.24 19.97 5.37
C ARG A 500 9.73 21.35 4.97
N GLU A 501 9.00 21.41 3.89
CA GLU A 501 8.31 22.59 3.41
C GLU A 501 6.86 22.24 3.04
N THR A 502 6.00 23.24 3.01
CA THR A 502 4.58 23.09 2.68
C THR A 502 4.18 24.06 1.60
N LEU A 503 3.35 23.60 0.69
CA LEU A 503 2.65 24.44 -0.27
C LEU A 503 1.16 24.33 0.00
N GLU A 504 0.44 25.43 -0.18
CA GLU A 504 -1.01 25.45 -0.14
C GLU A 504 -1.54 25.54 -1.56
N ALA A 505 -2.42 24.61 -1.93
CA ALA A 505 -3.15 24.63 -3.18
C ALA A 505 -4.56 25.13 -2.90
N ASN A 506 -4.94 26.26 -3.51
CA ASN A 506 -6.24 26.90 -3.32
C ASN A 506 -6.99 26.92 -4.64
N ARG A 507 -8.20 26.36 -4.66
CA ARG A 507 -9.14 26.45 -5.76
C ARG A 507 -10.14 27.57 -5.47
N THR A 508 -10.38 28.39 -6.46
CA THR A 508 -11.45 29.41 -6.45
C THR A 508 -12.20 29.32 -7.75
N GLY A 509 -13.52 29.39 -7.72
CA GLY A 509 -14.33 29.22 -8.92
C GLY A 509 -15.74 29.77 -8.84
N TRP A 510 -16.39 29.77 -10.00
CA TRP A 510 -17.78 30.14 -10.21
C TRP A 510 -18.49 29.02 -10.97
N GLU A 511 -19.54 28.49 -10.39
CA GLU A 511 -20.44 27.55 -11.03
C GLU A 511 -21.50 28.33 -11.81
N VAL A 512 -21.58 28.11 -13.11
CA VAL A 512 -22.60 28.76 -13.94
C VAL A 512 -23.90 27.94 -13.94
N VAL A 513 -25.01 28.59 -14.21
CA VAL A 513 -26.29 27.87 -14.39
C VAL A 513 -26.16 26.90 -15.56
N GLY A 514 -26.35 25.60 -15.29
CA GLY A 514 -26.10 24.49 -16.24
C GLY A 514 -25.03 23.51 -15.77
N ASN A 515 -24.53 23.67 -14.55
CA ASN A 515 -23.54 22.79 -13.87
C ASN A 515 -22.15 22.72 -14.52
N ASP A 516 -21.73 23.77 -15.21
CA ASP A 516 -20.34 23.95 -15.66
C ASP A 516 -19.64 24.95 -14.73
N SER A 517 -18.32 24.84 -14.56
CA SER A 517 -17.54 25.68 -13.64
C SER A 517 -16.35 26.32 -14.33
N ALA A 518 -16.15 27.61 -14.04
CA ALA A 518 -14.91 28.32 -14.35
C ALA A 518 -14.11 28.52 -13.06
N TYR A 519 -12.88 27.99 -13.00
CA TYR A 519 -12.07 28.03 -11.80
C TYR A 519 -10.59 28.29 -12.08
N ALA A 520 -9.89 28.67 -11.03
CA ALA A 520 -8.46 28.85 -11.03
C ALA A 520 -7.86 28.11 -9.83
N VAL A 521 -6.62 27.65 -9.99
CA VAL A 521 -5.85 27.03 -8.90
C VAL A 521 -4.59 27.85 -8.66
N ASP A 522 -4.46 28.33 -7.44
CA ASP A 522 -3.32 29.09 -6.96
C ASP A 522 -2.47 28.21 -6.03
N LEU A 523 -1.16 28.22 -6.22
CA LEU A 523 -0.18 27.57 -5.36
C LEU A 523 0.56 28.63 -4.56
N THR A 524 0.51 28.52 -3.24
CA THR A 524 1.19 29.46 -2.33
C THR A 524 2.34 28.75 -1.61
N HIS A 525 3.54 29.32 -1.71
CA HIS A 525 4.74 28.87 -1.03
C HIS A 525 5.52 30.07 -0.50
N ASP A 526 5.94 30.03 0.78
CA ASP A 526 6.67 31.12 1.46
C ASP A 526 6.05 32.51 1.33
N GLY A 527 4.71 32.57 1.21
CA GLY A 527 3.94 33.82 1.07
C GLY A 527 3.85 34.33 -0.37
N GLU A 528 4.52 33.69 -1.33
CA GLU A 528 4.35 33.99 -2.75
C GLU A 528 3.27 33.08 -3.34
N THR A 529 2.35 33.70 -4.11
CA THR A 529 1.24 32.99 -4.76
C THR A 529 1.44 32.98 -6.26
N THR A 530 1.41 31.79 -6.86
CA THR A 530 1.50 31.59 -8.31
C THR A 530 0.19 30.99 -8.80
N ARG A 531 -0.45 31.59 -9.80
CA ARG A 531 -1.61 31.02 -10.48
C ARG A 531 -1.17 29.89 -11.39
N SER A 532 -1.25 28.68 -10.88
CA SER A 532 -0.79 27.49 -11.60
C SER A 532 -1.70 27.10 -12.75
N TYR A 533 -3.03 27.29 -12.59
CA TYR A 533 -3.98 26.83 -13.60
C TYR A 533 -5.20 27.75 -13.72
N ARG A 534 -5.76 27.78 -14.91
CA ARG A 534 -7.02 28.44 -15.26
C ARG A 534 -7.83 27.52 -16.16
N SER A 535 -9.05 27.20 -15.73
CA SER A 535 -9.96 26.40 -16.55
C SER A 535 -10.39 27.15 -17.81
N PRO A 536 -10.95 26.47 -18.81
CA PRO A 536 -11.71 27.12 -19.87
C PRO A 536 -12.84 27.98 -19.30
N SER A 537 -13.38 28.88 -20.12
CA SER A 537 -14.57 29.65 -19.74
C SER A 537 -15.79 28.75 -19.66
N ALA A 538 -16.56 28.86 -18.58
CA ALA A 538 -17.84 28.19 -18.40
C ALA A 538 -18.98 29.06 -18.86
N ARG A 539 -19.92 28.50 -19.62
CA ARG A 539 -21.05 29.21 -20.21
C ARG A 539 -22.34 28.84 -19.49
N ALA A 540 -23.08 29.86 -19.07
CA ALA A 540 -24.41 29.63 -18.49
C ALA A 540 -25.44 29.21 -19.57
N ASP A 541 -26.30 28.27 -19.23
CA ASP A 541 -27.41 27.82 -20.07
C ASP A 541 -28.58 28.82 -20.16
N VAL A 542 -28.40 29.99 -19.60
CA VAL A 542 -29.37 31.07 -19.54
C VAL A 542 -29.08 32.11 -20.60
N ARG A 543 -30.16 32.68 -21.18
CA ARG A 543 -30.10 33.83 -22.08
C ARG A 543 -31.04 34.93 -21.60
N VAL A 544 -30.56 36.16 -21.65
CA VAL A 544 -31.33 37.36 -21.37
C VAL A 544 -31.19 38.27 -22.58
N ASP A 545 -32.26 38.75 -23.15
CA ASP A 545 -32.30 39.59 -24.38
C ASP A 545 -31.49 39.02 -25.54
N GLY A 546 -31.57 37.69 -25.74
CA GLY A 546 -30.85 36.97 -26.80
C GLY A 546 -29.35 36.76 -26.55
N ARG A 547 -28.81 37.28 -25.46
CA ARG A 547 -27.40 37.17 -25.07
C ARG A 547 -27.17 36.04 -24.08
N ALA A 548 -26.05 35.38 -24.21
CA ALA A 548 -25.57 34.37 -23.28
C ALA A 548 -24.43 34.95 -22.42
N PHE A 549 -24.18 34.32 -21.29
CA PHE A 549 -23.16 34.74 -20.32
C PHE A 549 -22.16 33.64 -20.09
N ALA A 550 -20.92 34.02 -19.88
CA ALA A 550 -19.88 33.07 -19.48
C ALA A 550 -18.98 33.70 -18.42
N VAL A 551 -18.45 32.86 -17.54
CA VAL A 551 -17.40 33.24 -16.60
C VAL A 551 -16.07 32.69 -17.11
N ALA A 552 -15.02 33.47 -17.08
CA ALA A 552 -13.68 33.06 -17.46
C ALA A 552 -12.66 33.45 -16.40
N PRO A 553 -11.74 32.57 -16.00
CA PRO A 553 -10.65 32.95 -15.11
C PRO A 553 -9.62 33.79 -15.86
N THR A 554 -9.09 34.80 -15.16
CA THR A 554 -8.04 35.73 -15.64
C THR A 554 -6.79 35.61 -14.78
N THR A 555 -5.76 36.37 -15.07
CA THR A 555 -4.55 36.40 -14.24
C THR A 555 -4.85 36.90 -12.82
N ASP A 556 -5.74 37.89 -12.69
CA ASP A 556 -5.99 38.57 -11.42
C ASP A 556 -7.36 38.26 -10.80
N GLY A 557 -8.15 37.34 -11.39
CA GLY A 557 -9.48 36.99 -10.89
C GLY A 557 -10.36 36.31 -11.92
N PHE A 558 -11.58 36.81 -12.09
CA PHE A 558 -12.56 36.31 -13.05
C PHE A 558 -13.19 37.45 -13.83
N GLU A 559 -13.55 37.18 -15.08
CA GLU A 559 -14.33 38.11 -15.90
C GLU A 559 -15.65 37.50 -16.33
N LEU A 560 -16.66 38.33 -16.42
CA LEU A 560 -17.94 38.02 -17.02
C LEU A 560 -17.92 38.40 -18.49
N ARG A 561 -18.24 37.48 -19.37
CA ARG A 561 -18.32 37.68 -20.81
C ARG A 561 -19.77 37.66 -21.27
N VAL A 562 -20.16 38.64 -22.06
CA VAL A 562 -21.45 38.69 -22.73
C VAL A 562 -21.27 38.17 -24.16
N LEU A 563 -22.06 37.17 -24.55
CA LEU A 563 -21.94 36.57 -25.87
C LEU A 563 -23.22 36.78 -26.69
N GLU A 564 -23.04 37.16 -27.94
CA GLU A 564 -24.11 37.24 -28.95
C GLU A 564 -23.74 36.37 -30.13
N ASN A 565 -24.65 35.44 -30.51
CA ASN A 565 -24.40 34.46 -31.57
C ASN A 565 -23.11 33.61 -31.39
N GLY A 566 -22.72 33.35 -30.14
CA GLY A 566 -21.55 32.55 -29.79
C GLY A 566 -20.22 33.32 -29.76
N SER A 567 -20.22 34.63 -30.10
CA SER A 567 -19.06 35.48 -30.03
C SER A 567 -19.12 36.41 -28.85
N VAL A 568 -18.01 36.65 -28.17
CA VAL A 568 -17.91 37.64 -27.07
C VAL A 568 -18.05 39.05 -27.66
N VAL A 569 -19.08 39.79 -27.21
CA VAL A 569 -19.34 41.17 -27.64
C VAL A 569 -18.87 42.16 -26.61
N ASP A 570 -18.78 41.78 -25.33
CA ASP A 570 -18.27 42.62 -24.26
C ASP A 570 -17.84 41.79 -23.06
N SER A 571 -16.99 42.32 -22.19
CA SER A 571 -16.59 41.67 -20.93
C SER A 571 -16.31 42.67 -19.84
N THR A 572 -16.47 42.26 -18.60
CA THR A 572 -16.17 43.06 -17.40
C THR A 572 -15.58 42.16 -16.31
N PRO A 573 -14.65 42.63 -15.49
CA PRO A 573 -14.30 41.87 -14.27
C PRO A 573 -15.53 41.54 -13.47
N VAL A 574 -15.54 40.39 -12.81
CA VAL A 574 -16.62 40.03 -11.86
C VAL A 574 -16.66 41.12 -10.77
N PRO A 575 -17.81 41.78 -10.59
CA PRO A 575 -17.89 42.84 -9.58
C PRO A 575 -17.66 42.33 -8.16
N GLY A 576 -17.12 43.16 -7.30
CA GLY A 576 -16.95 42.81 -5.88
C GLY A 576 -18.29 42.53 -5.20
N THR A 577 -18.24 41.91 -4.03
CA THR A 577 -19.43 41.51 -3.26
C THR A 577 -20.37 42.72 -3.00
N ASN A 578 -21.61 42.64 -3.40
CA ASN A 578 -22.62 43.70 -3.39
C ASN A 578 -22.28 44.90 -4.29
N GLU A 579 -21.45 44.71 -5.30
CA GLU A 579 -21.17 45.67 -6.34
C GLU A 579 -21.85 45.31 -7.66
N SER A 580 -21.94 46.29 -8.55
CA SER A 580 -22.51 46.10 -9.89
C SER A 580 -21.52 46.55 -10.97
N ALA A 581 -21.60 45.92 -12.14
CA ALA A 581 -20.88 46.30 -13.34
C ALA A 581 -21.83 46.26 -14.54
N THR A 582 -21.44 46.84 -15.64
CA THR A 582 -22.22 46.82 -16.89
C THR A 582 -21.35 46.25 -17.99
N ALA A 583 -21.88 45.24 -18.71
CA ALA A 583 -21.26 44.72 -19.93
C ALA A 583 -22.32 44.50 -21.00
N GLY A 584 -22.03 44.87 -22.25
CA GLY A 584 -22.96 44.76 -23.37
C GLY A 584 -24.28 45.53 -23.14
N GLY A 585 -24.28 46.56 -22.29
CA GLY A 585 -25.50 47.31 -21.95
C GLY A 585 -26.43 46.61 -20.95
N ILE A 586 -26.00 45.52 -20.33
CA ILE A 586 -26.74 44.77 -19.32
C ILE A 586 -26.08 44.98 -17.96
N ALA A 587 -26.90 45.21 -16.92
CA ALA A 587 -26.41 45.31 -15.55
C ALA A 587 -26.15 43.93 -14.96
N LEU A 588 -25.00 43.76 -14.34
CA LEU A 588 -24.51 42.54 -13.71
C LEU A 588 -24.23 42.86 -12.24
N GLU A 589 -24.87 42.18 -11.34
CA GLU A 589 -24.74 42.39 -9.90
C GLU A 589 -24.21 41.17 -9.20
N ASN A 590 -23.25 41.32 -8.31
CA ASN A 590 -22.79 40.28 -7.41
C ASN A 590 -23.48 40.48 -6.05
N ARG A 591 -24.38 39.58 -5.70
CA ARG A 591 -25.18 39.68 -4.46
C ARG A 591 -24.93 38.47 -3.58
N VAL A 592 -24.97 38.63 -2.27
CA VAL A 592 -24.99 37.53 -1.31
C VAL A 592 -26.43 37.08 -1.08
N VAL A 593 -26.72 35.83 -1.48
CA VAL A 593 -28.02 35.19 -1.27
C VAL A 593 -27.78 33.86 -0.57
N ASP A 594 -28.45 33.66 0.58
CA ASP A 594 -28.27 32.45 1.42
C ASP A 594 -26.81 32.17 1.82
N GLY A 595 -26.01 33.22 2.00
CA GLY A 595 -24.60 33.11 2.38
C GLY A 595 -23.62 32.85 1.24
N ALA A 596 -24.08 32.66 0.00
CA ALA A 596 -23.24 32.48 -1.19
C ALA A 596 -23.29 33.72 -2.10
N GLU A 597 -22.16 34.08 -2.69
CA GLU A 597 -22.10 35.13 -3.73
C GLU A 597 -22.74 34.59 -5.02
N ARG A 598 -23.64 35.37 -5.60
CA ARG A 598 -24.32 35.06 -6.85
C ARG A 598 -24.25 36.19 -7.82
N ILE A 599 -23.96 35.88 -9.07
CA ILE A 599 -24.00 36.87 -10.16
C ILE A 599 -25.40 36.83 -10.77
N VAL A 600 -26.06 37.97 -10.70
CA VAL A 600 -27.42 38.17 -11.22
C VAL A 600 -27.35 39.16 -12.37
N VAL A 601 -27.99 38.84 -13.47
CA VAL A 601 -28.25 39.72 -14.61
C VAL A 601 -29.55 40.45 -14.35
N VAL A 602 -29.54 41.77 -14.48
CA VAL A 602 -30.72 42.62 -14.33
C VAL A 602 -31.03 43.27 -15.68
N ALA A 603 -32.14 42.90 -16.25
CA ALA A 603 -32.65 43.46 -17.52
C ALA A 603 -34.15 43.83 -17.36
N ASP A 604 -34.45 45.11 -17.45
CA ASP A 604 -35.78 45.68 -17.17
C ASP A 604 -36.34 45.22 -15.79
N ASP A 605 -37.45 44.51 -15.77
CA ASP A 605 -38.04 43.93 -14.56
C ASP A 605 -37.62 42.48 -14.30
N THR A 606 -36.62 41.94 -15.02
CA THR A 606 -36.21 40.54 -14.94
C THR A 606 -34.84 40.42 -14.28
N GLU A 607 -34.80 39.61 -13.23
CA GLU A 607 -33.54 39.26 -12.55
C GLU A 607 -33.26 37.78 -12.78
N VAL A 608 -32.09 37.40 -13.27
CA VAL A 608 -31.73 36.02 -13.57
C VAL A 608 -30.33 35.74 -13.02
N GLN A 609 -30.21 34.72 -12.17
CA GLN A 609 -28.92 34.22 -11.74
C GLN A 609 -28.21 33.56 -12.93
N VAL A 610 -26.94 33.90 -13.15
CA VAL A 610 -26.09 33.33 -14.18
C VAL A 610 -24.94 32.49 -13.63
N ALA A 611 -24.46 32.82 -12.43
CA ALA A 611 -23.42 32.05 -11.73
C ALA A 611 -23.55 32.17 -10.21
N ALA A 612 -22.96 31.23 -9.50
CA ALA A 612 -22.74 31.27 -8.06
C ALA A 612 -21.25 30.97 -7.78
N ARG A 613 -20.72 31.58 -6.73
CA ARG A 613 -19.37 31.25 -6.27
C ARG A 613 -19.35 29.81 -5.75
N GLU A 614 -18.33 29.04 -6.13
CA GLU A 614 -18.13 27.69 -5.60
C GLU A 614 -18.10 27.73 -4.06
N THR A 615 -18.78 26.77 -3.43
CA THR A 615 -18.77 26.55 -1.98
C THR A 615 -18.09 25.21 -1.70
N TYR A 616 -17.23 25.21 -0.70
CA TYR A 616 -16.42 24.04 -0.37
C TYR A 616 -16.89 23.41 0.94
N GLY A 617 -16.72 22.06 1.09
CA GLY A 617 -17.18 21.25 2.22
C GLY A 617 -16.24 21.21 3.42
#